data_baa07749e42389f9dacdadbe314ec866
#
_entry.id   baa07749e42389f9dacdadbe314ec866
#
_cell.length_a   1.000
_cell.length_b   1.000
_cell.length_c   1.000
_cell.angle_alpha   90.00
_cell.angle_beta   90.00
_cell.angle_gamma   90.00
#
_symmetry.space_group_name_H-M   'P 1'
#
loop_
_entity.id
_entity.type
_entity.pdbx_description
1 polymer ?
#
loop_
_entity_poly.entity_id
_entity_poly.type
_entity_poly.pdbx_seq_one_letter_code
_entity_poly.pdbx_strand_id
1 'polypeptide(L)' 'MKVIVEDLSSNITLEIPNFDIKHIDIGHTLSIEYMDKNKNVKKMEGFVQSIKHVIDMNCYETAYIQIDK' A
#
# COMPACT_ATOMS: atom_id res chain seq x y z
N MET A 1 0.11 13.30 -0.38
CA MET A 1 1.06 12.17 -0.46
C MET A 1 0.38 11.00 -1.15
N LYS A 2 1.09 10.38 -2.07
CA LYS A 2 0.63 9.18 -2.76
C LYS A 2 1.15 7.95 -2.00
N VAL A 3 0.31 6.94 -1.84
CA VAL A 3 0.73 5.69 -1.21
C VAL A 3 0.51 4.55 -2.20
N ILE A 4 1.55 3.75 -2.39
CA ILE A 4 1.50 2.57 -3.25
C ILE A 4 1.72 1.35 -2.36
N VAL A 5 0.76 0.44 -2.37
CA VAL A 5 0.83 -0.81 -1.61
C VAL A 5 1.02 -1.97 -2.58
N GLU A 6 2.09 -2.73 -2.36
CA GLU A 6 2.41 -3.91 -3.15
C GLU A 6 2.26 -5.16 -2.30
N ASP A 7 1.41 -6.09 -2.75
CA ASP A 7 1.26 -7.39 -2.12
C ASP A 7 2.23 -8.38 -2.78
N LEU A 8 3.27 -8.75 -2.07
CA LEU A 8 4.31 -9.65 -2.61
C LEU A 8 3.79 -11.06 -2.87
N SER A 9 2.76 -11.49 -2.15
CA SER A 9 2.22 -12.84 -2.30
C SER A 9 1.35 -13.00 -3.55
N SER A 10 0.69 -11.94 -4.00
CA SER A 10 -0.21 -11.98 -5.16
C SER A 10 0.26 -11.16 -6.35
N ASN A 11 1.35 -10.40 -6.21
CA ASN A 11 1.87 -9.47 -7.22
C ASN A 11 0.86 -8.39 -7.62
N ILE A 12 -0.01 -8.00 -6.70
CA ILE A 12 -0.97 -6.92 -6.93
C ILE A 12 -0.43 -5.65 -6.32
N THR A 13 -0.53 -4.55 -7.07
CA THR A 13 -0.11 -3.23 -6.63
C THR A 13 -1.31 -2.29 -6.67
N LEU A 14 -1.55 -1.58 -5.57
CA LEU A 14 -2.62 -0.60 -5.47
C LEU A 14 -2.04 0.78 -5.19
N GLU A 15 -2.62 1.79 -5.85
CA GLU A 15 -2.34 3.18 -5.56
C GLU A 15 -3.50 3.75 -4.77
N ILE A 16 -3.21 4.27 -3.57
CA ILE A 16 -4.24 4.79 -2.67
C ILE A 16 -3.96 6.27 -2.44
N PRO A 17 -4.82 7.17 -2.95
CA PRO A 17 -4.69 8.60 -2.68
C PRO A 17 -5.16 8.92 -1.27
N ASN A 18 -4.53 9.91 -0.65
CA ASN A 18 -4.92 10.45 0.66
C ASN A 18 -4.94 9.42 1.80
N PHE A 19 -4.09 8.41 1.71
CA PHE A 19 -3.97 7.40 2.75
C PHE A 19 -3.05 7.91 3.87
N ASP A 20 -3.49 7.76 5.12
CA ASP A 20 -2.69 8.14 6.28
C ASP A 20 -1.88 6.95 6.76
N ILE A 21 -0.55 7.03 6.63
CA ILE A 21 0.35 5.95 7.02
C ILE A 21 0.89 6.08 8.45
N LYS A 22 0.44 7.08 9.22
CA LYS A 22 0.97 7.36 10.55
C LYS A 22 0.81 6.18 11.52
N HIS A 23 -0.19 5.35 11.30
CA HIS A 23 -0.49 4.22 12.17
C HIS A 23 -0.03 2.87 11.61
N ILE A 24 0.76 2.89 10.55
CA ILE A 24 1.25 1.67 9.91
C ILE A 24 2.71 1.47 10.28
N ASP A 25 3.01 0.33 10.87
CA ASP A 25 4.37 -0.06 11.23
C ASP A 25 4.72 -1.42 10.64
N ILE A 26 6.04 -1.65 10.47
CA ILE A 26 6.55 -2.94 10.01
C ILE A 26 6.16 -4.02 11.01
N GLY A 27 5.69 -5.15 10.48
CA GLY A 27 5.24 -6.29 11.29
C GLY A 27 3.75 -6.28 11.61
N HIS A 28 3.07 -5.14 11.43
CA HIS A 28 1.62 -5.06 11.62
C HIS A 28 0.87 -5.64 10.43
N THR A 29 -0.35 -6.10 10.66
CA THR A 29 -1.23 -6.57 9.60
C THR A 29 -1.91 -5.38 8.94
N LEU A 30 -1.89 -5.36 7.61
CA LEU A 30 -2.60 -4.37 6.82
C LEU A 30 -3.65 -5.08 5.98
N SER A 31 -4.88 -4.61 6.05
CA SER A 31 -6.00 -5.14 5.27
C SER A 31 -6.64 -4.00 4.49
N ILE A 32 -6.73 -4.16 3.18
CA ILE A 32 -7.27 -3.15 2.28
C ILE A 32 -8.35 -3.77 1.43
N GLU A 33 -9.55 -3.18 1.46
CA GLU A 33 -10.61 -3.55 0.54
C GLU A 33 -10.58 -2.59 -0.65
N TYR A 34 -10.71 -3.15 -1.84
CA TYR A 34 -10.73 -2.37 -3.07
C TYR A 34 -11.68 -2.97 -4.08
N MET A 35 -12.06 -2.17 -5.06
CA MET A 35 -12.95 -2.62 -6.13
C MET A 35 -12.14 -2.82 -7.40
N ASP A 36 -12.28 -4.00 -8.01
CA ASP A 36 -11.59 -4.30 -9.26
C ASP A 36 -12.31 -3.70 -10.48
N LYS A 37 -11.80 -3.98 -11.67
CA LYS A 37 -12.36 -3.47 -12.93
C LYS A 37 -13.78 -3.96 -13.19
N ASN A 38 -14.14 -5.12 -12.63
CA ASN A 38 -15.45 -5.73 -12.80
C ASN A 38 -16.42 -5.34 -11.68
N LYS A 39 -16.03 -4.35 -10.85
CA LYS A 39 -16.80 -3.88 -9.70
C LYS A 39 -16.99 -4.93 -8.60
N ASN A 40 -16.11 -5.92 -8.56
CA ASN A 40 -16.08 -6.90 -7.48
C ASN A 40 -15.23 -6.37 -6.34
N VAL A 41 -15.72 -6.54 -5.11
CA VAL A 41 -14.95 -6.16 -3.93
C VAL A 41 -13.88 -7.22 -3.70
N LYS A 42 -12.64 -6.77 -3.64
CA LYS A 42 -11.46 -7.62 -3.36
C LYS A 42 -10.80 -7.15 -2.08
N LYS A 43 -10.01 -8.03 -1.50
CA LYS A 43 -9.28 -7.72 -0.27
C LYS A 43 -7.81 -8.09 -0.44
N MET A 44 -6.95 -7.16 -0.06
CA MET A 44 -5.51 -7.36 0.00
C MET A 44 -5.13 -7.36 1.47
N GLU A 45 -4.47 -8.41 1.96
CA GLU A 45 -4.12 -8.54 3.36
C GLU A 45 -2.77 -9.21 3.53
N GLY A 46 -1.99 -8.69 4.45
CA GLY A 46 -0.69 -9.24 4.78
C GLY A 46 -0.01 -8.46 5.88
N PHE A 47 1.18 -8.92 6.25
CA PHE A 47 2.02 -8.21 7.21
C PHE A 47 2.89 -7.18 6.48
N VAL A 48 3.00 -6.00 7.06
CA VAL A 48 3.85 -4.94 6.50
C VAL A 48 5.32 -5.37 6.61
N GLN A 49 5.98 -5.51 5.46
CA GLN A 49 7.39 -5.92 5.38
C GLN A 49 8.33 -4.74 5.32
N SER A 50 7.94 -3.70 4.59
CA SER A 50 8.77 -2.51 4.43
C SER A 50 7.91 -1.29 4.13
N ILE A 51 8.43 -0.14 4.54
CA ILE A 51 7.83 1.17 4.25
C ILE A 51 8.97 2.04 3.72
N LYS A 52 8.84 2.57 2.51
CA LYS A 52 9.86 3.40 1.90
C LYS A 52 9.24 4.71 1.44
N HIS A 53 9.86 5.82 1.81
CA HIS A 53 9.46 7.15 1.38
C HIS A 53 10.38 7.62 0.27
N VAL A 54 9.82 8.10 -0.83
CA VAL A 54 10.56 8.66 -1.94
C VAL A 54 10.07 10.09 -2.17
N ILE A 55 11.01 11.03 -2.20
CA ILE A 55 10.72 12.43 -2.48
C ILE A 55 11.45 12.76 -3.79
N ASP A 56 10.70 13.19 -4.82
CA ASP A 56 11.29 13.53 -6.11
C ASP A 56 11.80 14.98 -6.14
N MET A 57 12.29 15.39 -7.31
CA MET A 57 12.85 16.74 -7.50
C MET A 57 11.81 17.86 -7.29
N ASN A 58 10.55 17.56 -7.45
CA ASN A 58 9.46 18.50 -7.26
C ASN A 58 8.92 18.50 -5.82
N CYS A 59 9.63 17.83 -4.91
CA CYS A 59 9.24 17.66 -3.51
C CYS A 59 7.93 16.88 -3.35
N TYR A 60 7.59 16.04 -4.32
CA TYR A 60 6.42 15.19 -4.25
C TYR A 60 6.77 13.90 -3.51
N GLU A 61 6.04 13.60 -2.46
CA GLU A 61 6.31 12.42 -1.63
C GLU A 61 5.43 11.25 -2.04
N THR A 62 6.07 10.09 -2.22
CA THR A 62 5.39 8.81 -2.45
C THR A 62 5.86 7.82 -1.39
N ALA A 63 4.92 7.16 -0.74
CA ALA A 63 5.24 6.08 0.21
C ALA A 63 4.96 4.74 -0.46
N TYR A 64 5.92 3.83 -0.38
CA TYR A 64 5.79 2.46 -0.89
C TYR A 64 5.71 1.52 0.29
N ILE A 65 4.62 0.77 0.37
CA ILE A 65 4.40 -0.22 1.42
C ILE A 65 4.38 -1.59 0.77
N GLN A 66 5.21 -2.51 1.26
CA GLN A 66 5.20 -3.89 0.82
C GLN A 66 4.58 -4.75 1.91
N ILE A 67 3.62 -5.58 1.52
CA ILE A 67 2.99 -6.54 2.43
C ILE A 67 3.18 -7.96 1.91
N ASP A 68 3.19 -8.91 2.83
CA ASP A 68 3.31 -10.34 2.51
C ASP A 68 2.56 -11.14 3.57
N LYS A 69 2.14 -12.32 3.21
CA LYS A 69 1.43 -13.22 4.14
C LYS A 69 2.33 -13.83 5.20
#